data_09a14f1eeaf25cc176500a54d3c42fb1
#
_entry.id   09a14f1eeaf25cc176500a54d3c42fb1
#
_cell.length_a   1.000
_cell.length_b   1.000
_cell.length_c   1.000
_cell.angle_alpha   90.00
_cell.angle_beta   90.00
_cell.angle_gamma   90.00
#
_symmetry.space_group_name_H-M   'P 1'
#
loop_
_entity.id
_entity.type
_entity.pdbx_description
1 polymer ?
#
loop_
_entity_poly.entity_id
_entity_poly.type
_entity_poly.pdbx_seq_one_letter_code
_entity_poly.pdbx_strand_id
1 'polypeptide(L)'
;MSFTPEPGTPLAKYCSQTQPRIGDVLSRRSLGTLDAVTIGRYAMTIGAADPSHYDPAAARSAGYADVVAPPNMLAAVVEWGVGTPEAQLQPDGTPHDGDMPLGDGDLGLRVMGAGEEMELVNPVTADTELVVETTLEAVTPKQTRSGPCVFVTTINTFTSAQGAVLNRNQRTVVLRNPLQESS
;
A
#
# COMPACT_ATOMS: atom_id res chain seq x y z
N MET A 1 0.74 10.39 -26.35
CA MET A 1 1.80 11.40 -26.25
C MET A 1 2.31 11.40 -24.82
N SER A 2 3.62 11.22 -24.61
CA SER A 2 4.19 11.30 -23.27
C SER A 2 4.20 12.78 -22.85
N PHE A 3 3.63 13.07 -21.71
CA PHE A 3 3.68 14.40 -21.08
C PHE A 3 4.96 14.49 -20.23
N THR A 4 5.66 15.64 -20.31
CA THR A 4 6.80 15.95 -19.46
C THR A 4 6.42 17.12 -18.56
N PRO A 5 6.55 17.02 -17.23
CA PRO A 5 6.31 18.16 -16.35
C PRO A 5 7.22 19.34 -16.67
N GLU A 6 6.72 20.56 -16.46
CA GLU A 6 7.47 21.80 -16.70
C GLU A 6 8.71 21.85 -15.80
N PRO A 7 9.91 22.13 -16.39
CA PRO A 7 11.14 22.24 -15.62
C PRO A 7 11.03 23.23 -14.46
N GLY A 8 11.65 22.90 -13.33
CA GLY A 8 11.63 23.74 -12.12
C GLY A 8 10.41 23.52 -11.22
N THR A 9 9.39 22.78 -11.67
CA THR A 9 8.23 22.45 -10.82
C THR A 9 8.55 21.30 -9.86
N PRO A 10 7.85 21.20 -8.70
CA PRO A 10 7.95 20.07 -7.78
C PRO A 10 7.72 18.72 -8.47
N LEU A 11 6.75 18.62 -9.38
CA LEU A 11 6.50 17.39 -10.15
C LEU A 11 7.67 17.03 -11.08
N ALA A 12 8.33 18.00 -11.73
CA ALA A 12 9.50 17.72 -12.55
C ALA A 12 10.67 17.22 -11.71
N LYS A 13 10.91 17.84 -10.56
CA LYS A 13 11.92 17.40 -9.59
C LYS A 13 11.63 15.98 -9.10
N TYR A 14 10.38 15.70 -8.72
CA TYR A 14 9.94 14.35 -8.34
C TYR A 14 10.24 13.32 -9.43
N CYS A 15 9.83 13.57 -10.67
CA CYS A 15 10.07 12.66 -11.78
C CYS A 15 11.56 12.40 -12.00
N SER A 16 12.41 13.43 -11.96
CA SER A 16 13.85 13.28 -12.16
C SER A 16 14.53 12.44 -11.08
N GLN A 17 14.02 12.47 -9.85
CA GLN A 17 14.54 11.70 -8.73
C GLN A 17 14.01 10.26 -8.72
N THR A 18 12.75 10.07 -9.13
CA THR A 18 12.03 8.82 -8.86
C THR A 18 11.95 7.89 -10.07
N GLN A 19 11.87 8.42 -11.30
CA GLN A 19 11.84 7.59 -12.51
C GLN A 19 13.06 6.66 -12.67
N PRO A 20 14.30 7.06 -12.34
CA PRO A 20 15.45 6.15 -12.39
C PRO A 20 15.38 4.98 -11.42
N ARG A 21 14.49 5.05 -10.43
CA ARG A 21 14.31 4.04 -9.39
C ARG A 21 13.19 3.03 -9.71
N ILE A 22 12.59 3.12 -10.90
CA ILE A 22 11.57 2.13 -11.32
C ILE A 22 12.21 0.73 -11.34
N GLY A 23 11.57 -0.21 -10.65
CA GLY A 23 12.08 -1.56 -10.40
C GLY A 23 12.80 -1.74 -9.06
N ASP A 24 13.12 -0.64 -8.34
CA ASP A 24 13.75 -0.76 -7.03
C ASP A 24 12.79 -1.32 -5.99
N VAL A 25 13.33 -2.14 -5.09
CA VAL A 25 12.68 -2.47 -3.83
C VAL A 25 12.80 -1.27 -2.89
N LEU A 26 11.67 -0.66 -2.56
CA LEU A 26 11.61 0.52 -1.68
C LEU A 26 11.72 0.14 -0.21
N SER A 27 11.04 -0.94 0.16
CA SER A 27 11.06 -1.45 1.53
C SER A 27 10.84 -2.96 1.56
N ARG A 28 11.37 -3.59 2.60
CA ARG A 28 11.06 -4.97 2.96
C ARG A 28 11.01 -5.07 4.48
N ARG A 29 9.89 -5.56 5.01
CA ARG A 29 9.70 -5.65 6.46
C ARG A 29 8.93 -6.90 6.86
N SER A 30 9.22 -7.42 8.05
CA SER A 30 8.38 -8.42 8.71
C SER A 30 7.17 -7.71 9.33
N LEU A 31 5.99 -8.32 9.15
CA LEU A 31 4.76 -7.87 9.78
C LEU A 31 4.42 -8.68 11.04
N GLY A 32 5.29 -9.64 11.39
CA GLY A 32 5.05 -10.57 12.49
C GLY A 32 4.11 -11.71 12.10
N THR A 33 3.54 -12.37 13.11
CA THR A 33 2.65 -13.51 12.95
C THR A 33 1.20 -13.05 13.00
N LEU A 34 0.41 -13.44 12.01
CA LEU A 34 -1.02 -13.16 11.98
C LEU A 34 -1.76 -14.18 12.84
N ASP A 35 -2.33 -13.73 13.95
CA ASP A 35 -3.08 -14.60 14.88
C ASP A 35 -4.59 -14.65 14.57
N ALA A 36 -5.25 -15.71 15.05
CA ALA A 36 -6.69 -15.93 14.84
C ALA A 36 -7.58 -14.82 15.45
N VAL A 37 -7.13 -14.17 16.53
CA VAL A 37 -7.89 -13.09 17.18
C VAL A 37 -7.89 -11.85 16.30
N THR A 38 -6.75 -11.52 15.72
CA THR A 38 -6.61 -10.40 14.77
C THR A 38 -7.45 -10.64 13.51
N ILE A 39 -7.43 -11.86 12.96
CA ILE A 39 -8.31 -12.24 11.85
C ILE A 39 -9.77 -12.04 12.20
N GLY A 40 -10.22 -12.59 13.32
CA GLY A 40 -11.63 -12.51 13.74
C GLY A 40 -12.09 -11.08 14.02
N ARG A 41 -11.24 -10.23 14.62
CA ARG A 41 -11.54 -8.81 14.85
C ARG A 41 -11.68 -8.05 13.54
N TYR A 42 -10.77 -8.27 12.60
CA TYR A 42 -10.85 -7.66 11.28
C TYR A 42 -12.11 -8.11 10.55
N ALA A 43 -12.37 -9.41 10.48
CA ALA A 43 -13.56 -9.97 9.86
C ALA A 43 -14.86 -9.40 10.45
N MET A 44 -14.93 -9.27 11.79
CA MET A 44 -16.06 -8.63 12.47
C MET A 44 -16.23 -7.16 12.06
N THR A 45 -15.14 -6.41 11.99
CA THR A 45 -15.16 -4.98 11.64
C THR A 45 -15.71 -4.73 10.24
N ILE A 46 -15.40 -5.60 9.28
CA ILE A 46 -15.90 -5.49 7.90
C ILE A 46 -17.23 -6.21 7.67
N GLY A 47 -17.81 -6.83 8.70
CA GLY A 47 -19.07 -7.58 8.59
C GLY A 47 -18.96 -8.87 7.80
N ALA A 48 -17.78 -9.51 7.74
CA ALA A 48 -17.62 -10.81 7.09
C ALA A 48 -18.35 -11.89 7.89
N ALA A 49 -19.27 -12.59 7.24
CA ALA A 49 -20.15 -13.57 7.91
C ALA A 49 -19.69 -15.03 7.76
N ASP A 50 -18.65 -15.29 6.97
CA ASP A 50 -18.17 -16.66 6.74
C ASP A 50 -17.58 -17.24 8.04
N PRO A 51 -18.09 -18.38 8.54
CA PRO A 51 -17.59 -19.01 9.76
C PRO A 51 -16.12 -19.37 9.72
N SER A 52 -15.53 -19.56 8.55
CA SER A 52 -14.10 -19.90 8.39
C SER A 52 -13.16 -18.80 8.91
N HIS A 53 -13.66 -17.58 9.09
CA HIS A 53 -12.90 -16.49 9.68
C HIS A 53 -12.87 -16.51 11.22
N TYR A 54 -13.67 -17.39 11.86
CA TYR A 54 -13.88 -17.37 13.31
C TYR A 54 -13.69 -18.74 13.96
N ASP A 55 -14.03 -19.82 13.24
CA ASP A 55 -14.04 -21.18 13.76
C ASP A 55 -13.05 -22.07 13.00
N PRO A 56 -12.01 -22.59 13.69
CA PRO A 56 -11.06 -23.50 13.08
C PRO A 56 -11.70 -24.79 12.50
N ALA A 57 -12.80 -25.26 13.05
CA ALA A 57 -13.49 -26.44 12.54
C ALA A 57 -14.21 -26.13 11.21
N ALA A 58 -14.86 -24.96 11.12
CA ALA A 58 -15.46 -24.48 9.89
C ALA A 58 -14.40 -24.24 8.81
N ALA A 59 -13.28 -23.60 9.16
CA ALA A 59 -12.17 -23.37 8.25
C ALA A 59 -11.60 -24.68 7.69
N ARG A 60 -11.35 -25.68 8.54
CA ARG A 60 -10.89 -27.01 8.10
C ARG A 60 -11.91 -27.73 7.22
N SER A 61 -13.19 -27.58 7.50
CA SER A 61 -14.26 -28.14 6.66
C SER A 61 -14.32 -27.48 5.28
N ALA A 62 -13.89 -26.21 5.18
CA ALA A 62 -13.76 -25.48 3.92
C ALA A 62 -12.41 -25.73 3.20
N GLY A 63 -11.51 -26.55 3.76
CA GLY A 63 -10.24 -26.94 3.15
C GLY A 63 -9.03 -26.08 3.56
N TYR A 64 -9.19 -25.19 4.53
CA TYR A 64 -8.08 -24.39 5.08
C TYR A 64 -7.40 -25.12 6.25
N ALA A 65 -6.13 -24.80 6.50
CA ALA A 65 -5.39 -25.39 7.62
C ALA A 65 -5.91 -24.90 8.99
N ASP A 66 -6.29 -23.65 9.09
CA ASP A 66 -6.85 -22.99 10.27
C ASP A 66 -7.73 -21.81 9.87
N VAL A 67 -8.18 -21.00 10.82
CA VAL A 67 -8.93 -19.76 10.60
C VAL A 67 -8.28 -18.95 9.49
N VAL A 68 -9.05 -18.58 8.48
CA VAL A 68 -8.55 -17.89 7.27
C VAL A 68 -8.86 -16.39 7.31
N ALA A 69 -7.89 -15.59 6.92
CA ALA A 69 -8.05 -14.15 6.81
C ALA A 69 -9.03 -13.79 5.67
N PRO A 70 -9.86 -12.75 5.83
CA PRO A 70 -10.62 -12.19 4.72
C PRO A 70 -9.68 -11.77 3.58
N PRO A 71 -10.09 -11.92 2.30
CA PRO A 71 -9.20 -11.78 1.14
C PRO A 71 -8.41 -10.48 1.07
N ASN A 72 -9.02 -9.34 1.46
CA ASN A 72 -8.38 -8.02 1.37
C ASN A 72 -7.61 -7.61 2.65
N MET A 73 -7.57 -8.47 3.68
CA MET A 73 -7.03 -8.11 4.99
C MET A 73 -5.58 -7.60 4.91
N LEU A 74 -4.71 -8.28 4.14
CA LEU A 74 -3.29 -7.91 4.07
C LEU A 74 -3.08 -6.53 3.44
N ALA A 75 -3.87 -6.18 2.42
CA ALA A 75 -3.76 -4.90 1.74
C ALA A 75 -4.48 -3.76 2.48
N ALA A 76 -5.55 -4.07 3.22
CA ALA A 76 -6.33 -3.08 3.97
C ALA A 76 -5.61 -2.62 5.25
N VAL A 77 -4.77 -3.46 5.83
CA VAL A 77 -3.95 -3.13 6.99
C VAL A 77 -2.59 -2.67 6.50
N VAL A 78 -2.50 -1.41 6.07
CA VAL A 78 -1.28 -0.83 5.46
C VAL A 78 -0.13 -0.80 6.46
N GLU A 79 -0.42 -0.60 7.75
CA GLU A 79 0.57 -0.58 8.80
C GLU A 79 0.21 -1.57 9.92
N TRP A 80 0.94 -2.67 9.95
CA TRP A 80 0.81 -3.69 11.01
C TRP A 80 1.69 -3.29 12.21
N GLY A 81 1.33 -2.19 12.88
CA GLY A 81 2.11 -1.68 13.99
C GLY A 81 1.32 -0.68 14.84
N VAL A 82 2.04 0.07 15.64
CA VAL A 82 1.46 1.07 16.55
C VAL A 82 1.00 2.35 15.85
N GLY A 83 1.17 2.41 14.54
CA GLY A 83 0.87 3.61 13.75
C GLY A 83 1.98 4.66 13.83
N THR A 84 1.81 5.74 13.08
CA THR A 84 2.75 6.86 13.04
C THR A 84 2.51 7.77 14.25
N PRO A 85 3.54 8.11 15.05
CA PRO A 85 3.43 9.05 16.15
C PRO A 85 2.89 10.42 15.66
N GLU A 86 2.07 11.07 16.47
CA GLU A 86 1.44 12.35 16.13
C GLU A 86 2.46 13.42 15.66
N ALA A 87 3.65 13.46 16.29
CA ALA A 87 4.72 14.37 15.92
C ALA A 87 5.31 14.14 14.51
N GLN A 88 4.99 13.01 13.88
CA GLN A 88 5.42 12.63 12.53
C GLN A 88 4.25 12.67 11.53
N LEU A 89 3.12 13.23 11.92
CA LEU A 89 1.99 13.47 11.03
C LEU A 89 2.05 14.86 10.43
N GLN A 90 1.60 14.97 9.19
CA GLN A 90 1.32 16.25 8.55
C GLN A 90 0.06 16.90 9.14
N PRO A 91 -0.20 18.20 8.90
CA PRO A 91 -1.40 18.87 9.40
C PRO A 91 -2.73 18.24 8.98
N ASP A 92 -2.74 17.47 7.88
CA ASP A 92 -3.89 16.72 7.39
C ASP A 92 -4.01 15.30 7.98
N GLY A 93 -3.11 14.93 8.90
CA GLY A 93 -3.09 13.62 9.56
C GLY A 93 -2.38 12.52 8.76
N THR A 94 -1.79 12.82 7.61
CA THR A 94 -1.02 11.85 6.85
C THR A 94 0.42 11.72 7.39
N PRO A 95 1.04 10.51 7.37
CA PRO A 95 2.44 10.36 7.74
C PRO A 95 3.38 11.14 6.83
N HIS A 96 4.44 11.73 7.40
CA HIS A 96 5.51 12.34 6.60
C HIS A 96 6.29 11.26 5.82
N ASP A 97 6.51 10.10 6.44
CA ASP A 97 7.29 8.99 5.90
C ASP A 97 6.36 7.79 5.68
N GLY A 98 5.54 7.82 4.64
CA GLY A 98 4.77 6.66 4.22
C GLY A 98 5.59 5.74 3.28
N ASP A 99 5.13 4.51 3.04
CA ASP A 99 5.72 3.56 2.06
C ASP A 99 5.67 4.07 0.60
N MET A 100 5.22 5.30 0.41
CA MET A 100 5.20 5.96 -0.89
C MET A 100 6.50 6.71 -1.11
N PRO A 101 7.18 6.52 -2.23
CA PRO A 101 8.36 7.31 -2.58
C PRO A 101 7.92 8.73 -2.95
N LEU A 102 7.83 9.61 -1.95
CA LEU A 102 7.43 11.03 -2.16
C LEU A 102 8.56 11.91 -2.70
N GLY A 103 9.72 11.31 -3.01
CA GLY A 103 10.92 12.02 -3.46
C GLY A 103 11.79 12.50 -2.30
N ASP A 104 12.99 12.96 -2.61
CA ASP A 104 13.92 13.51 -1.62
C ASP A 104 13.54 14.95 -1.25
N GLY A 105 13.32 15.18 0.02
CA GLY A 105 12.93 16.48 0.59
C GLY A 105 11.43 16.77 0.46
N ASP A 106 10.99 17.76 1.22
CA ASP A 106 9.60 18.21 1.17
C ASP A 106 9.35 18.99 -0.14
N LEU A 107 8.69 18.32 -1.08
CA LEU A 107 8.29 18.92 -2.36
C LEU A 107 6.90 19.57 -2.29
N GLY A 108 6.22 19.50 -1.15
CA GLY A 108 4.87 20.02 -0.95
C GLY A 108 3.84 19.40 -1.89
N LEU A 109 4.10 18.21 -2.43
CA LEU A 109 3.21 17.55 -3.38
C LEU A 109 1.92 17.11 -2.68
N ARG A 110 0.81 17.35 -3.33
CA ARG A 110 -0.49 16.80 -2.90
C ARG A 110 -0.64 15.38 -3.40
N VAL A 111 -0.98 14.47 -2.49
CA VAL A 111 -1.14 13.04 -2.76
C VAL A 111 -2.63 12.68 -2.71
N MET A 112 -3.09 11.87 -3.67
CA MET A 112 -4.45 11.32 -3.70
C MET A 112 -4.42 9.88 -4.14
N GLY A 113 -5.27 9.02 -3.55
CA GLY A 113 -5.49 7.66 -4.04
C GLY A 113 -6.06 7.67 -5.46
N ALA A 114 -5.59 6.75 -6.30
CA ALA A 114 -6.06 6.61 -7.69
C ALA A 114 -6.55 5.20 -8.02
N GLY A 115 -6.42 4.26 -7.09
CA GLY A 115 -6.94 2.91 -7.21
C GLY A 115 -5.98 1.85 -6.70
N GLU A 116 -6.56 0.68 -6.49
CA GLU A 116 -5.84 -0.52 -6.10
C GLU A 116 -6.33 -1.71 -6.94
N GLU A 117 -5.42 -2.62 -7.25
CA GLU A 117 -5.69 -3.91 -7.86
C GLU A 117 -5.03 -4.98 -7.00
N MET A 118 -5.77 -6.05 -6.70
CA MET A 118 -5.33 -7.09 -5.78
C MET A 118 -5.38 -8.46 -6.45
N GLU A 119 -4.25 -9.17 -6.43
CA GLU A 119 -4.13 -10.57 -6.82
C GLU A 119 -4.05 -11.44 -5.56
N LEU A 120 -5.05 -12.27 -5.32
CA LEU A 120 -5.08 -13.25 -4.24
C LEU A 120 -4.47 -14.55 -4.75
N VAL A 121 -3.26 -14.88 -4.29
CA VAL A 121 -2.49 -16.05 -4.79
C VAL A 121 -2.73 -17.26 -3.92
N ASN A 122 -2.58 -17.10 -2.60
CA ASN A 122 -2.79 -18.17 -1.63
C ASN A 122 -3.60 -17.68 -0.44
N PRO A 123 -4.43 -18.52 0.18
CA PRO A 123 -5.13 -18.17 1.40
C PRO A 123 -4.14 -17.93 2.54
N VAL A 124 -4.49 -16.97 3.40
CA VAL A 124 -3.70 -16.63 4.59
C VAL A 124 -4.41 -17.15 5.80
N THR A 125 -3.79 -18.08 6.52
CA THR A 125 -4.37 -18.68 7.73
C THR A 125 -3.71 -18.12 8.99
N ALA A 126 -4.35 -18.34 10.13
CA ALA A 126 -3.73 -18.05 11.42
C ALA A 126 -2.35 -18.70 11.54
N ASP A 127 -1.51 -18.12 12.38
CA ASP A 127 -0.11 -18.49 12.63
C ASP A 127 0.84 -18.35 11.42
N THR A 128 0.40 -17.66 10.35
CA THR A 128 1.28 -17.31 9.25
C THR A 128 2.18 -16.13 9.63
N GLU A 129 3.48 -16.33 9.58
CA GLU A 129 4.46 -15.26 9.68
C GLU A 129 4.55 -14.52 8.33
N LEU A 130 4.38 -13.20 8.36
CA LEU A 130 4.19 -12.34 7.19
C LEU A 130 5.41 -11.46 6.92
N VAL A 131 5.76 -11.35 5.65
CA VAL A 131 6.72 -10.37 5.14
C VAL A 131 6.07 -9.59 4.00
N VAL A 132 6.25 -8.28 3.96
CA VAL A 132 5.87 -7.45 2.82
C VAL A 132 7.10 -6.83 2.17
N GLU A 133 7.12 -6.84 0.85
CA GLU A 133 8.10 -6.14 0.02
C GLU A 133 7.35 -5.16 -0.88
N THR A 134 7.77 -3.89 -0.87
CA THR A 134 7.21 -2.82 -1.71
C THR A 134 8.18 -2.49 -2.83
N THR A 135 7.74 -2.59 -4.07
CA THR A 135 8.52 -2.27 -5.28
C THR A 135 7.92 -1.08 -6.00
N LEU A 136 8.74 -0.17 -6.52
CA LEU A 136 8.30 0.91 -7.39
C LEU A 136 8.09 0.37 -8.82
N GLU A 137 6.84 0.32 -9.27
CA GLU A 137 6.47 -0.24 -10.58
C GLU A 137 6.47 0.81 -11.69
N ALA A 138 5.89 1.99 -11.42
CA ALA A 138 5.77 3.02 -12.46
C ALA A 138 5.71 4.43 -11.90
N VAL A 139 6.25 5.38 -12.68
CA VAL A 139 6.15 6.83 -12.47
C VAL A 139 5.75 7.45 -13.80
N THR A 140 4.46 7.78 -13.94
CA THR A 140 3.86 8.17 -15.22
C THR A 140 3.31 9.60 -15.18
N PRO A 141 4.03 10.59 -15.74
CA PRO A 141 3.50 11.93 -15.87
C PRO A 141 2.35 11.99 -16.87
N LYS A 142 1.30 12.75 -16.54
CA LYS A 142 0.13 12.98 -17.41
C LYS A 142 -0.36 14.40 -17.33
N GLN A 143 -0.85 14.93 -18.46
CA GLN A 143 -1.68 16.10 -18.51
C GLN A 143 -3.15 15.72 -18.40
N THR A 144 -3.86 16.28 -17.43
CA THR A 144 -5.30 16.03 -17.24
C THR A 144 -6.08 17.35 -17.40
N ARG A 145 -7.42 17.26 -17.42
CA ARG A 145 -8.29 18.46 -17.45
C ARG A 145 -8.06 19.37 -16.25
N SER A 146 -7.69 18.81 -15.10
CA SER A 146 -7.43 19.54 -13.85
C SER A 146 -5.94 19.89 -13.67
N GLY A 147 -5.14 19.85 -14.74
CA GLY A 147 -3.73 20.21 -14.75
C GLY A 147 -2.78 19.01 -14.77
N PRO A 148 -1.47 19.29 -14.68
CA PRO A 148 -0.41 18.27 -14.68
C PRO A 148 -0.48 17.42 -13.42
N CYS A 149 -0.14 16.14 -13.57
CA CYS A 149 -0.02 15.20 -12.44
C CYS A 149 0.96 14.07 -12.79
N VAL A 150 1.35 13.31 -11.77
CA VAL A 150 2.15 12.10 -11.91
C VAL A 150 1.41 10.96 -11.23
N PHE A 151 1.19 9.87 -11.96
CA PHE A 151 0.72 8.61 -11.38
C PHE A 151 1.92 7.81 -10.92
N VAL A 152 1.90 7.38 -9.68
CA VAL A 152 2.95 6.55 -9.07
C VAL A 152 2.31 5.23 -8.68
N THR A 153 2.85 4.14 -9.20
CA THR A 153 2.37 2.79 -8.92
C THR A 153 3.42 2.02 -8.14
N THR A 154 3.02 1.42 -7.04
CA THR A 154 3.83 0.49 -6.25
C THR A 154 3.15 -0.87 -6.21
N ILE A 155 3.94 -1.93 -6.05
CA ILE A 155 3.45 -3.29 -5.81
C ILE A 155 3.90 -3.72 -4.42
N ASN A 156 2.95 -4.06 -3.56
CA ASN A 156 3.18 -4.71 -2.28
C ASN A 156 3.01 -6.21 -2.46
N THR A 157 4.09 -6.96 -2.35
CA THR A 157 4.07 -8.43 -2.39
C THR A 157 4.14 -8.97 -0.97
N PHE A 158 3.06 -9.61 -0.54
CA PHE A 158 2.98 -10.28 0.76
C PHE A 158 3.39 -11.74 0.60
N THR A 159 4.32 -12.18 1.42
CA THR A 159 4.83 -13.56 1.43
C THR A 159 4.77 -14.15 2.83
N SER A 160 4.69 -15.47 2.92
CA SER A 160 5.00 -16.15 4.18
C SER A 160 6.52 -16.11 4.45
N ALA A 161 6.94 -16.37 5.68
CA ALA A 161 8.37 -16.48 6.03
C ALA A 161 9.09 -17.57 5.22
N GLN A 162 8.34 -18.58 4.73
CA GLN A 162 8.86 -19.63 3.87
C GLN A 162 8.95 -19.23 2.39
N GLY A 163 8.56 -17.99 2.05
CA GLY A 163 8.66 -17.42 0.71
C GLY A 163 7.47 -17.70 -0.21
N ALA A 164 6.40 -18.33 0.28
CA ALA A 164 5.18 -18.49 -0.51
C ALA A 164 4.49 -17.13 -0.71
N VAL A 165 4.20 -16.76 -1.95
CA VAL A 165 3.43 -15.55 -2.26
C VAL A 165 1.98 -15.76 -1.83
N LEU A 166 1.47 -14.84 -1.01
CA LEU A 166 0.11 -14.87 -0.47
C LEU A 166 -0.79 -13.92 -1.25
N ASN A 167 -0.32 -12.68 -1.43
CA ASN A 167 -1.09 -11.62 -2.02
C ASN A 167 -0.15 -10.64 -2.75
N ARG A 168 -0.62 -10.03 -3.85
CA ARG A 168 0.02 -8.87 -4.48
C ARG A 168 -1.01 -7.75 -4.56
N ASN A 169 -0.61 -6.59 -4.09
CA ASN A 169 -1.44 -5.40 -4.12
C ASN A 169 -0.74 -4.30 -4.91
N GLN A 170 -1.24 -4.01 -6.11
CA GLN A 170 -0.81 -2.88 -6.91
C GLN A 170 -1.59 -1.65 -6.46
N ARG A 171 -0.88 -0.65 -5.94
CA ARG A 171 -1.45 0.60 -5.47
C ARG A 171 -0.99 1.76 -6.34
N THR A 172 -1.93 2.59 -6.78
CA THR A 172 -1.63 3.79 -7.56
C THR A 172 -2.09 5.02 -6.82
N VAL A 173 -1.22 6.03 -6.76
CA VAL A 173 -1.55 7.38 -6.28
C VAL A 173 -1.30 8.40 -7.36
N VAL A 174 -1.94 9.56 -7.22
CA VAL A 174 -1.74 10.74 -8.05
C VAL A 174 -1.05 11.82 -7.24
N LEU A 175 0.06 12.32 -7.75
CA LEU A 175 0.78 13.47 -7.22
C LEU A 175 0.45 14.71 -8.05
N ARG A 176 0.27 15.85 -7.38
CA ARG A 176 0.07 17.17 -7.98
C ARG A 176 0.96 18.22 -7.32
N ASN A 177 1.28 19.26 -8.06
CA ASN A 177 1.93 20.43 -7.46
C ASN A 177 1.11 21.00 -6.29
N PRO A 178 1.74 21.64 -5.31
CA PRO A 178 1.04 22.38 -4.27
C PRO A 178 0.06 23.39 -4.88
N LEU A 179 -0.97 23.73 -4.11
CA LEU A 179 -1.83 24.86 -4.48
C LEU A 179 -1.00 26.12 -4.42
N GLN A 180 -1.07 26.95 -5.46
CA GLN A 180 -0.53 28.29 -5.35
C GLN A 180 -1.37 29.05 -4.33
N GLU A 181 -0.75 29.57 -3.30
CA GLU A 181 -1.43 30.52 -2.41
C GLU A 181 -1.91 31.68 -3.26
N SER A 182 -3.21 31.92 -3.30
CA SER A 182 -3.79 33.10 -3.94
C SER A 182 -3.32 34.32 -3.15
N SER A 183 -2.43 35.09 -3.74
CA SER A 183 -1.96 36.39 -3.20
C SER A 183 -3.11 37.37 -3.13
#